data_0356bdce85f9195e9f26420bc645c252
#
_entry.id   0356bdce85f9195e9f26420bc645c252
#
_cell.length_a   1.000
_cell.length_b   1.000
_cell.length_c   1.000
_cell.angle_alpha   90.00
_cell.angle_beta   90.00
_cell.angle_gamma   90.00
#
_symmetry.space_group_name_H-M   'P 1'
#
loop_
_entity.id
_entity.type
_entity.pdbx_description
1 polymer ?
#
loop_
_entity_poly.entity_id
_entity_poly.type
_entity_poly.pdbx_seq_one_letter_code
_entity_poly.pdbx_strand_id
1 'polypeptide(L)'
;MNIEERIKCGSYDRIINYRDYEGEVLYDPDTDEYYENIGVMELYYEDEGEEMPRYAYGCEFIPVQADAGWILDCISDDHAKGVRDSIVGIDKLEEAINEFNRANKEAMVGSYYEDLGTIIELF
;
A
#
# COMPACT_ATOMS: atom_id res chain seq x y z
N MET A 1 7.74 -10.78 15.06
CA MET A 1 6.64 -11.77 15.25
C MET A 1 6.24 -12.29 13.88
N ASN A 2 6.22 -13.61 13.67
CA ASN A 2 5.77 -14.20 12.41
C ASN A 2 4.24 -14.27 12.34
N ILE A 3 3.70 -14.67 11.18
CA ILE A 3 2.24 -14.73 10.99
C ILE A 3 1.57 -15.69 11.97
N GLU A 4 2.17 -16.85 12.20
CA GLU A 4 1.60 -17.87 13.10
C GLU A 4 1.52 -17.38 14.53
N GLU A 5 2.54 -16.66 14.99
CA GLU A 5 2.53 -16.01 16.30
C GLU A 5 1.47 -14.92 16.39
N ARG A 6 1.28 -14.15 15.32
CA ARG A 6 0.22 -13.14 15.24
C ARG A 6 -1.16 -13.75 15.34
N ILE A 7 -1.36 -14.88 14.68
CA ILE A 7 -2.64 -15.60 14.76
C ILE A 7 -2.91 -16.07 16.18
N LYS A 8 -1.90 -16.64 16.83
CA LYS A 8 -2.04 -17.14 18.22
C LYS A 8 -2.39 -16.04 19.21
N CYS A 9 -1.82 -14.86 19.06
CA CYS A 9 -2.04 -13.76 20.01
C CYS A 9 -3.16 -12.80 19.57
N GLY A 10 -3.80 -13.04 18.43
CA GLY A 10 -4.89 -12.20 17.94
C GLY A 10 -4.45 -10.87 17.37
N SER A 11 -3.17 -10.73 17.01
CA SER A 11 -2.61 -9.48 16.46
C SER A 11 -2.85 -9.37 14.96
N TYR A 12 -4.11 -9.27 14.57
CA TYR A 12 -4.55 -9.10 13.19
C TYR A 12 -5.97 -8.56 13.17
N ASP A 13 -6.40 -8.00 12.05
CA ASP A 13 -7.77 -7.51 11.86
C ASP A 13 -8.67 -8.60 11.27
N ARG A 14 -8.15 -9.34 10.30
CA ARG A 14 -8.91 -10.41 9.63
C ARG A 14 -8.01 -11.48 9.04
N ILE A 15 -8.56 -12.68 8.92
CA ILE A 15 -7.96 -13.79 8.18
C ILE A 15 -8.94 -14.15 7.06
N ILE A 16 -8.46 -14.17 5.82
CA ILE A 16 -9.27 -14.46 4.64
C ILE A 16 -8.60 -15.59 3.85
N ASN A 17 -9.40 -16.54 3.37
CA ASN A 17 -8.90 -17.52 2.40
C ASN A 17 -8.61 -16.81 1.07
N TYR A 18 -7.56 -17.23 0.36
CA TYR A 18 -7.15 -16.57 -0.88
C TYR A 18 -8.27 -16.54 -1.93
N ARG A 19 -9.18 -17.50 -1.91
CA ARG A 19 -10.31 -17.57 -2.84
C ARG A 19 -11.32 -16.45 -2.65
N ASP A 20 -11.38 -15.91 -1.43
CA ASP A 20 -12.27 -14.81 -1.06
C ASP A 20 -11.54 -13.47 -1.04
N TYR A 21 -10.22 -13.46 -1.28
CA TYR A 21 -9.41 -12.26 -1.27
C TYR A 21 -9.55 -11.51 -2.60
N GLU A 22 -10.06 -10.28 -2.54
CA GLU A 22 -10.30 -9.45 -3.71
C GLU A 22 -9.05 -8.73 -4.22
N GLY A 23 -8.05 -8.54 -3.38
CA GLY A 23 -6.90 -7.71 -3.69
C GLY A 23 -5.83 -8.36 -4.58
N GLU A 24 -5.81 -9.65 -4.75
CA GLU A 24 -4.88 -10.47 -5.52
C GLU A 24 -3.40 -10.42 -5.10
N VAL A 25 -2.81 -9.22 -4.90
CA VAL A 25 -1.41 -9.07 -4.54
C VAL A 25 -1.13 -9.58 -3.14
N LEU A 26 -0.08 -10.39 -3.01
CA LEU A 26 0.33 -11.02 -1.77
C LEU A 26 1.74 -10.58 -1.37
N TYR A 27 1.98 -10.41 -0.08
CA TYR A 27 3.31 -10.19 0.47
C TYR A 27 3.72 -11.40 1.30
N ASP A 28 4.88 -11.96 0.96
CA ASP A 28 5.47 -13.10 1.66
C ASP A 28 6.60 -12.61 2.55
N PRO A 29 6.46 -12.65 3.89
CA PRO A 29 7.52 -12.20 4.78
C PRO A 29 8.75 -13.13 4.77
N ASP A 30 8.59 -14.39 4.39
CA ASP A 30 9.71 -15.34 4.34
C ASP A 30 10.70 -15.01 3.23
N THR A 31 10.21 -14.51 2.09
CA THR A 31 11.06 -14.10 0.97
C THR A 31 11.23 -12.59 0.86
N ASP A 32 10.46 -11.83 1.63
CA ASP A 32 10.38 -10.36 1.54
C ASP A 32 10.04 -9.91 0.13
N GLU A 33 9.12 -10.61 -0.53
CA GLU A 33 8.72 -10.36 -1.91
C GLU A 33 7.21 -10.17 -2.03
N TYR A 34 6.82 -9.36 -3.03
CA TYR A 34 5.44 -9.17 -3.43
C TYR A 34 5.15 -10.03 -4.65
N TYR A 35 4.02 -10.71 -4.64
CA TYR A 35 3.56 -11.53 -5.76
C TYR A 35 2.24 -10.97 -6.29
N GLU A 36 2.13 -10.87 -7.61
CA GLU A 36 0.91 -10.32 -8.24
C GLU A 36 -0.35 -11.13 -7.93
N ASN A 37 -0.18 -12.44 -7.75
CA ASN A 37 -1.25 -13.35 -7.38
C ASN A 37 -0.67 -14.66 -6.82
N ILE A 38 -1.53 -15.53 -6.33
CA ILE A 38 -1.11 -16.80 -5.76
C ILE A 38 -0.39 -17.71 -6.77
N GLY A 39 -0.80 -17.69 -8.04
CA GLY A 39 -0.17 -18.50 -9.08
C GLY A 39 1.29 -18.16 -9.29
N VAL A 40 1.64 -16.87 -9.27
CA VAL A 40 3.03 -16.40 -9.38
C VAL A 40 3.84 -16.87 -8.17
N MET A 41 3.27 -16.77 -6.98
CA MET A 41 3.90 -17.23 -5.75
C MET A 41 4.15 -18.76 -5.77
N GLU A 42 3.18 -19.53 -6.23
CA GLU A 42 3.31 -20.99 -6.38
C GLU A 42 4.45 -21.36 -7.32
N LEU A 43 4.58 -20.66 -8.46
CA LEU A 43 5.66 -20.88 -9.42
C LEU A 43 7.03 -20.61 -8.78
N TYR A 44 7.16 -19.56 -8.00
CA TYR A 44 8.40 -19.25 -7.30
C TYR A 44 8.82 -20.41 -6.37
N TYR A 45 7.90 -20.87 -5.53
CA TYR A 45 8.20 -21.95 -4.59
C TYR A 45 8.46 -23.28 -5.28
N GLU A 46 7.78 -23.56 -6.37
CA GLU A 46 8.03 -24.75 -7.20
C GLU A 46 9.42 -24.71 -7.82
N ASP A 47 9.82 -23.58 -8.38
CA ASP A 47 11.16 -23.39 -8.99
C ASP A 47 12.27 -23.52 -7.96
N GLU A 48 12.05 -23.05 -6.73
CA GLU A 48 13.02 -23.16 -5.63
C GLU A 48 13.00 -24.53 -4.94
N GLY A 49 12.04 -25.39 -5.27
CA GLY A 49 11.89 -26.70 -4.65
C GLY A 49 11.47 -26.64 -3.18
N GLU A 50 10.79 -25.58 -2.78
CA GLU A 50 10.31 -25.36 -1.41
C GLU A 50 8.81 -25.47 -1.31
N GLU A 51 8.31 -25.79 -0.11
CA GLU A 51 6.89 -25.83 0.16
C GLU A 51 6.30 -24.42 0.28
N MET A 52 5.12 -24.22 -0.28
CA MET A 52 4.35 -23.00 -0.08
C MET A 52 4.07 -22.77 1.39
N PRO A 53 4.23 -21.56 1.91
CA PRO A 53 3.79 -21.24 3.24
C PRO A 53 2.27 -21.33 3.35
N ARG A 54 1.78 -21.50 4.56
CA ARG A 54 0.32 -21.58 4.79
C ARG A 54 -0.35 -20.23 4.70
N TYR A 55 0.38 -19.17 5.02
CA TYR A 55 -0.15 -17.81 5.11
C TYR A 55 0.76 -16.82 4.41
N ALA A 56 0.15 -15.74 3.94
CA ALA A 56 0.83 -14.54 3.47
C ALA A 56 0.06 -13.32 3.99
N TYR A 57 0.59 -12.13 3.78
CA TYR A 57 -0.16 -10.91 4.05
C TYR A 57 -0.88 -10.44 2.80
N GLY A 58 -2.07 -9.86 2.96
CA GLY A 58 -2.70 -9.08 1.92
C GLY A 58 -1.97 -7.76 1.72
N CYS A 59 -2.29 -7.06 0.64
CA CYS A 59 -1.66 -5.79 0.30
C CYS A 59 -2.70 -4.72 0.05
N GLU A 60 -2.32 -3.49 0.36
CA GLU A 60 -3.11 -2.30 0.08
C GLU A 60 -2.43 -1.54 -1.05
N PHE A 61 -3.20 -1.12 -2.05
CA PHE A 61 -2.70 -0.25 -3.11
C PHE A 61 -2.81 1.20 -2.66
N ILE A 62 -1.68 1.91 -2.68
CA ILE A 62 -1.62 3.33 -2.33
C ILE A 62 -1.23 4.11 -3.58
N PRO A 63 -2.15 4.90 -4.16
CA PRO A 63 -1.85 5.69 -5.34
C PRO A 63 -0.89 6.83 -5.02
N VAL A 64 -0.18 7.28 -6.04
CA VAL A 64 0.62 8.50 -5.96
C VAL A 64 -0.33 9.65 -5.64
N GLN A 65 0.03 10.44 -4.63
CA GLN A 65 -0.78 11.56 -4.16
C GLN A 65 0.10 12.76 -3.84
N ALA A 66 -0.39 13.94 -4.24
CA ALA A 66 0.16 15.23 -3.80
C ALA A 66 -0.77 15.84 -2.76
N ASP A 67 -0.21 16.64 -1.86
CA ASP A 67 -0.93 17.34 -0.80
C ASP A 67 -0.66 18.83 -0.90
N ALA A 68 -1.72 19.62 -1.08
CA ALA A 68 -1.62 21.07 -1.22
C ALA A 68 -1.02 21.73 0.03
N GLY A 69 -1.42 21.27 1.23
CA GLY A 69 -0.91 21.80 2.49
C GLY A 69 0.60 21.59 2.63
N TRP A 70 1.08 20.40 2.28
CA TRP A 70 2.51 20.10 2.31
C TRP A 70 3.30 20.96 1.32
N ILE A 71 2.78 21.14 0.11
CA ILE A 71 3.41 22.00 -0.90
C ILE A 71 3.52 23.45 -0.40
N LEU A 72 2.42 23.96 0.18
CA LEU A 72 2.38 25.31 0.75
C LEU A 72 3.36 25.46 1.92
N ASP A 73 3.48 24.47 2.76
CA ASP A 73 4.45 24.47 3.86
C ASP A 73 5.89 24.50 3.34
N CYS A 74 6.21 23.69 2.34
CA CYS A 74 7.53 23.66 1.72
C CYS A 74 7.90 25.01 1.08
N ILE A 75 6.97 25.64 0.39
CA ILE A 75 7.18 26.97 -0.20
C ILE A 75 7.39 28.01 0.88
N SER A 76 6.58 27.96 1.94
CA SER A 76 6.60 28.96 3.01
C SER A 76 7.87 28.87 3.87
N ASP A 77 8.47 27.70 4.01
CA ASP A 77 9.68 27.49 4.81
C ASP A 77 10.88 28.27 4.29
N ASP A 78 10.92 28.60 2.98
CA ASP A 78 11.99 29.36 2.35
C ASP A 78 11.81 30.88 2.47
N HIS A 79 10.71 31.33 3.09
CA HIS A 79 10.34 32.74 3.14
C HIS A 79 10.12 33.24 4.56
N ALA A 80 9.88 34.55 4.68
CA ALA A 80 9.61 35.18 5.96
C ALA A 80 8.35 34.62 6.63
N LYS A 81 8.36 34.63 7.96
CA LYS A 81 7.21 34.19 8.76
C LYS A 81 5.95 34.96 8.36
N GLY A 82 4.87 34.23 8.17
CA GLY A 82 3.58 34.79 7.80
C GLY A 82 3.35 34.91 6.29
N VAL A 83 4.33 34.58 5.44
CA VAL A 83 4.16 34.64 3.98
C VAL A 83 3.03 33.73 3.50
N ARG A 84 2.79 32.61 4.17
CA ARG A 84 1.73 31.67 3.82
C ARG A 84 0.35 32.34 3.76
N ASP A 85 0.07 33.25 4.68
CA ASP A 85 -1.22 33.97 4.73
C ASP A 85 -1.39 34.95 3.57
N SER A 86 -0.31 35.27 2.88
CA SER A 86 -0.29 36.18 1.75
C SER A 86 -0.31 35.48 0.39
N ILE A 87 -0.19 34.15 0.36
CA ILE A 87 -0.18 33.38 -0.89
C ILE A 87 -1.54 33.47 -1.54
N VAL A 88 -1.56 33.78 -2.83
CA VAL A 88 -2.78 33.81 -3.64
C VAL A 88 -2.85 32.59 -4.57
N GLY A 89 -4.05 32.23 -5.00
CA GLY A 89 -4.25 31.13 -5.94
C GLY A 89 -4.26 29.74 -5.30
N ILE A 90 -4.42 29.66 -3.98
CA ILE A 90 -4.47 28.38 -3.24
C ILE A 90 -5.61 27.50 -3.75
N ASP A 91 -6.77 28.07 -4.04
CA ASP A 91 -7.93 27.38 -4.60
C ASP A 91 -7.61 26.71 -5.94
N LYS A 92 -6.84 27.40 -6.80
CA LYS A 92 -6.42 26.85 -8.10
C LYS A 92 -5.39 25.74 -7.93
N LEU A 93 -4.50 25.85 -6.96
CA LEU A 93 -3.54 24.81 -6.63
C LEU A 93 -4.28 23.56 -6.13
N GLU A 94 -5.21 23.73 -5.22
CA GLU A 94 -6.02 22.61 -4.69
C GLU A 94 -6.80 21.91 -5.81
N GLU A 95 -7.40 22.65 -6.71
CA GLU A 95 -8.12 22.10 -7.86
C GLU A 95 -7.20 21.29 -8.77
N ALA A 96 -6.02 21.82 -9.10
CA ALA A 96 -5.03 21.14 -9.93
C ALA A 96 -4.52 19.86 -9.25
N ILE A 97 -4.28 19.90 -7.95
CA ILE A 97 -3.84 18.74 -7.17
C ILE A 97 -4.93 17.67 -7.12
N ASN A 98 -6.19 18.06 -6.93
CA ASN A 98 -7.31 17.12 -6.93
C ASN A 98 -7.42 16.40 -8.28
N GLU A 99 -7.27 17.11 -9.38
CA GLU A 99 -7.27 16.53 -10.72
C GLU A 99 -6.08 15.60 -10.94
N PHE A 100 -4.89 16.00 -10.49
CA PHE A 100 -3.69 15.18 -10.54
C PHE A 100 -3.87 13.89 -9.76
N ASN A 101 -4.35 13.97 -8.52
CA ASN A 101 -4.57 12.81 -7.68
C ASN A 101 -5.60 11.85 -8.28
N ARG A 102 -6.69 12.39 -8.81
CA ARG A 102 -7.73 11.60 -9.46
C ARG A 102 -7.19 10.86 -10.68
N ALA A 103 -6.45 11.56 -11.54
CA ALA A 103 -5.88 10.97 -12.76
C ALA A 103 -4.93 9.83 -12.44
N ASN A 104 -4.08 9.98 -11.42
CA ASN A 104 -3.14 8.93 -11.01
C ASN A 104 -3.84 7.74 -10.35
N LYS A 105 -4.89 7.98 -9.59
CA LYS A 105 -5.71 6.92 -9.00
C LYS A 105 -6.42 6.11 -10.09
N GLU A 106 -7.02 6.77 -11.06
CA GLU A 106 -7.69 6.11 -12.19
C GLU A 106 -6.71 5.32 -13.05
N ALA A 107 -5.50 5.83 -13.25
CA ALA A 107 -4.45 5.16 -14.01
C ALA A 107 -3.71 4.08 -13.20
N MET A 108 -4.07 3.86 -11.94
CA MET A 108 -3.45 2.90 -11.04
C MET A 108 -1.93 3.11 -10.90
N VAL A 109 -1.51 4.38 -10.81
CA VAL A 109 -0.12 4.73 -10.56
C VAL A 109 0.11 4.82 -9.06
N GLY A 110 0.93 3.93 -8.55
CA GLY A 110 1.20 3.86 -7.11
C GLY A 110 1.96 2.59 -6.76
N SER A 111 1.87 2.21 -5.49
CA SER A 111 2.57 1.04 -4.97
C SER A 111 1.67 0.20 -4.09
N TYR A 112 2.01 -1.09 -4.01
CA TYR A 112 1.38 -1.99 -3.05
C TYR A 112 2.24 -2.05 -1.80
N TYR A 113 1.59 -2.00 -0.66
CA TYR A 113 2.23 -2.15 0.65
C TYR A 113 1.55 -3.28 1.41
N GLU A 114 2.35 -4.03 2.16
CA GLU A 114 1.82 -5.10 3.00
C GLU A 114 0.86 -4.55 4.05
N ASP A 115 -0.29 -5.20 4.18
CA ASP A 115 -1.26 -4.93 5.23
C ASP A 115 -1.12 -6.02 6.30
N LEU A 116 -0.39 -5.71 7.37
CA LEU A 116 -0.11 -6.66 8.44
C LEU A 116 -1.37 -7.06 9.23
N GLY A 117 -2.45 -6.32 9.08
CA GLY A 117 -3.73 -6.66 9.68
C GLY A 117 -4.54 -7.66 8.87
N THR A 118 -4.17 -7.90 7.61
CA THR A 118 -4.88 -8.83 6.72
C THR A 118 -4.01 -10.04 6.42
N ILE A 119 -4.38 -11.18 6.98
CA ILE A 119 -3.68 -12.45 6.79
C ILE A 119 -4.45 -13.26 5.77
N ILE A 120 -3.75 -13.78 4.77
CA ILE A 120 -4.34 -14.59 3.70
C ILE A 120 -3.97 -16.05 3.91
N GLU A 121 -4.97 -16.90 4.01
CA GLU A 121 -4.81 -18.34 4.08
C GLU A 121 -4.68 -18.88 2.65
N LEU A 122 -3.54 -19.52 2.36
CA LEU A 122 -3.18 -19.93 0.99
C LEU A 122 -3.71 -21.31 0.58
N PHE A 123 -4.34 -22.01 1.49
CA PHE A 123 -4.91 -23.34 1.22
C PHE A 123 -6.39 -23.43 1.52
#